data_86a03f770c2b223495e977e97e94836a
#
_entry.id   86a03f770c2b223495e977e97e94836a
#
_cell.length_a   1.000
_cell.length_b   1.000
_cell.length_c   1.000
_cell.angle_alpha   90.00
_cell.angle_beta   90.00
_cell.angle_gamma   90.00
#
_symmetry.space_group_name_H-M   'P 1'
#
loop_
_entity.id
_entity.type
_entity.pdbx_description
1 polymer ?
#
loop_
_entity_poly.entity_id
_entity_poly.type
_entity_poly.pdbx_seq_one_letter_code
_entity_poly.pdbx_strand_id
1 'polypeptide(L)'
;VIDWNHWPENAWGSHEFDLKRFPDPKGMVDSIHALNAKIMISVWPKFYTNTEHFKEFEEKGWMYMQSVRDSLRDWVGPGYRYGFYDAYDPEARKLFWKQMQDHYCPLGIDAWWMDASEPNVRDCTDMQYRKALCGPTALGPSTQYFNAYALMNAEAIYDGQRKMDPDRRVFLLTRSGFAGLQRYSTATWSGDIATRWEDMKAQISAGLNFAMSGIPYWTMDIGGFCVERRYEKAQREWNRTKKENADYKEWRELNARWYQFGAFCPLYRSHGQFPYREIWNIAPEGHPAYQSMVYYTRLRYRMMPYIYSLAGMTHFNDYTIMRALVMDFGKDKNVLDISDQFMFGPALMACPVYTYKARQRKVYFPDGNGWYDFYTGKHITGGQTLTVDAPYEQIPLYVRSGAILPYGPDLQYTGEKTASEIILYVYTGQDGAFTLYEDENENYNYEKGQYSMIPFKYDEATRSLTIGKRQGEFSGMLKERTFRIVTVSPTQMQAFDPDASGKTITYNGGKQTIRL
;
A
#
# COMPACT_ATOMS: atom_id res chain seq x y z
N VAL A 1 -14.05 -0.38 -2.13
CA VAL A 1 -13.79 1.05 -2.39
C VAL A 1 -14.90 1.63 -3.24
N ILE A 2 -15.39 2.82 -2.86
CA ILE A 2 -16.32 3.62 -3.67
C ILE A 2 -15.51 4.76 -4.29
N ASP A 3 -15.36 4.72 -5.61
CA ASP A 3 -14.65 5.72 -6.38
C ASP A 3 -15.49 6.98 -6.60
N TRP A 4 -14.94 7.98 -7.31
CA TRP A 4 -15.65 9.21 -7.66
C TRP A 4 -16.99 8.94 -8.36
N ASN A 5 -17.87 9.98 -8.38
CA ASN A 5 -19.18 9.94 -9.02
C ASN A 5 -20.22 9.06 -8.28
N HIS A 6 -20.12 8.93 -6.96
CA HIS A 6 -21.21 8.35 -6.15
C HIS A 6 -22.33 9.37 -5.84
N TRP A 7 -22.07 10.66 -6.02
CA TRP A 7 -23.01 11.78 -5.86
C TRP A 7 -23.89 11.98 -7.10
N PRO A 8 -25.00 12.74 -6.99
CA PRO A 8 -25.77 13.17 -8.15
C PRO A 8 -24.90 13.97 -9.13
N GLU A 9 -25.13 13.83 -10.43
CA GLU A 9 -24.28 14.40 -11.50
C GLU A 9 -23.95 15.89 -11.29
N ASN A 10 -24.92 16.67 -10.82
CA ASN A 10 -24.78 18.12 -10.60
C ASN A 10 -24.37 18.50 -9.17
N ALA A 11 -23.95 17.55 -8.33
CA ALA A 11 -23.76 17.77 -6.90
C ALA A 11 -22.37 17.33 -6.38
N TRP A 12 -21.32 17.49 -7.21
CA TRP A 12 -19.97 17.21 -6.75
C TRP A 12 -19.59 18.08 -5.55
N GLY A 13 -19.17 17.46 -4.44
CA GLY A 13 -18.87 18.13 -3.17
C GLY A 13 -20.05 18.22 -2.20
N SER A 14 -21.26 17.71 -2.56
CA SER A 14 -22.38 17.62 -1.59
C SER A 14 -22.17 16.56 -0.51
N HIS A 15 -21.23 15.63 -0.72
CA HIS A 15 -20.99 14.46 0.12
C HIS A 15 -22.23 13.54 0.28
N GLU A 16 -23.13 13.56 -0.69
CA GLU A 16 -24.35 12.76 -0.72
C GLU A 16 -24.23 11.63 -1.76
N PHE A 17 -24.97 10.55 -1.54
CA PHE A 17 -25.13 9.51 -2.55
C PHE A 17 -26.26 9.82 -3.51
N ASP A 18 -26.05 9.52 -4.79
CA ASP A 18 -27.15 9.48 -5.77
C ASP A 18 -28.05 8.27 -5.48
N LEU A 19 -29.20 8.51 -4.83
CA LEU A 19 -30.10 7.44 -4.41
C LEU A 19 -30.73 6.67 -5.58
N LYS A 20 -30.62 7.13 -6.83
CA LYS A 20 -31.02 6.35 -8.01
C LYS A 20 -30.05 5.21 -8.27
N ARG A 21 -28.75 5.44 -8.04
CA ARG A 21 -27.69 4.45 -8.25
C ARG A 21 -27.35 3.68 -6.97
N PHE A 22 -27.52 4.31 -5.83
CA PHE A 22 -27.27 3.78 -4.49
C PHE A 22 -28.53 3.95 -3.65
N PRO A 23 -29.56 3.12 -3.84
CA PRO A 23 -30.87 3.34 -3.19
C PRO A 23 -30.84 3.18 -1.66
N ASP A 24 -29.89 2.42 -1.14
CA ASP A 24 -29.66 2.23 0.29
C ASP A 24 -28.15 2.21 0.59
N PRO A 25 -27.50 3.39 0.72
CA PRO A 25 -26.06 3.47 1.01
C PRO A 25 -25.70 2.84 2.37
N LYS A 26 -26.55 2.98 3.38
CA LYS A 26 -26.31 2.39 4.71
C LYS A 26 -26.36 0.88 4.65
N GLY A 27 -27.37 0.29 4.05
CA GLY A 27 -27.48 -1.16 3.89
C GLY A 27 -26.36 -1.75 3.04
N MET A 28 -25.86 -1.01 2.05
CA MET A 28 -24.67 -1.40 1.28
C MET A 28 -23.42 -1.47 2.19
N VAL A 29 -23.17 -0.45 3.00
CA VAL A 29 -22.03 -0.43 3.94
C VAL A 29 -22.15 -1.55 4.96
N ASP A 30 -23.33 -1.75 5.56
CA ASP A 30 -23.58 -2.82 6.53
C ASP A 30 -23.34 -4.22 5.91
N SER A 31 -23.73 -4.40 4.64
CA SER A 31 -23.49 -5.66 3.91
C SER A 31 -22.00 -5.92 3.69
N ILE A 32 -21.20 -4.87 3.43
CA ILE A 32 -19.75 -4.98 3.30
C ILE A 32 -19.12 -5.33 4.65
N HIS A 33 -19.54 -4.68 5.73
CA HIS A 33 -19.07 -4.99 7.08
C HIS A 33 -19.41 -6.41 7.51
N ALA A 34 -20.59 -6.93 7.12
CA ALA A 34 -20.99 -8.31 7.37
C ALA A 34 -20.07 -9.34 6.67
N LEU A 35 -19.34 -8.95 5.63
CA LEU A 35 -18.30 -9.74 4.98
C LEU A 35 -16.91 -9.59 5.63
N ASN A 36 -16.81 -8.94 6.80
CA ASN A 36 -15.56 -8.58 7.47
C ASN A 36 -14.62 -7.74 6.59
N ALA A 37 -15.18 -6.91 5.72
CA ALA A 37 -14.46 -5.97 4.89
C ALA A 37 -14.70 -4.53 5.36
N LYS A 38 -13.72 -3.66 5.14
CA LYS A 38 -13.82 -2.21 5.38
C LYS A 38 -14.15 -1.50 4.09
N ILE A 39 -14.72 -0.30 4.20
CA ILE A 39 -15.10 0.50 3.03
C ILE A 39 -14.40 1.86 3.03
N MET A 40 -13.76 2.18 1.89
CA MET A 40 -13.14 3.46 1.62
C MET A 40 -13.97 4.23 0.59
N ILE A 41 -14.12 5.54 0.76
CA ILE A 41 -14.84 6.40 -0.17
C ILE A 41 -13.93 7.50 -0.72
N SER A 42 -14.11 7.80 -2.02
CA SER A 42 -13.41 8.89 -2.69
C SER A 42 -13.97 10.25 -2.21
N VAL A 43 -13.07 11.11 -1.75
CA VAL A 43 -13.37 12.46 -1.33
C VAL A 43 -12.41 13.43 -2.04
N TRP A 44 -12.98 14.35 -2.81
CA TRP A 44 -12.24 15.37 -3.53
C TRP A 44 -12.37 16.71 -2.79
N PRO A 45 -11.34 17.53 -2.75
CA PRO A 45 -11.46 18.90 -2.23
C PRO A 45 -12.12 19.86 -3.23
N LYS A 46 -13.03 19.35 -4.05
CA LYS A 46 -13.69 20.00 -5.21
C LYS A 46 -15.17 20.11 -4.99
N PHE A 47 -15.73 21.27 -5.31
CA PHE A 47 -17.14 21.59 -5.09
C PHE A 47 -17.74 22.27 -6.31
N TYR A 48 -18.94 21.83 -6.73
CA TYR A 48 -19.71 22.56 -7.73
C TYR A 48 -20.41 23.78 -7.11
N THR A 49 -20.44 24.89 -7.85
CA THR A 49 -20.93 26.19 -7.36
C THR A 49 -22.39 26.21 -6.93
N ASN A 50 -23.18 25.23 -7.34
CA ASN A 50 -24.60 25.10 -6.98
C ASN A 50 -24.83 24.30 -5.69
N THR A 51 -23.81 23.68 -5.11
CA THR A 51 -23.93 22.93 -3.84
C THR A 51 -23.96 23.87 -2.64
N GLU A 52 -24.68 23.47 -1.59
CA GLU A 52 -24.71 24.27 -0.35
C GLU A 52 -23.31 24.28 0.30
N HIS A 53 -22.55 23.19 0.23
CA HIS A 53 -21.20 23.12 0.74
C HIS A 53 -20.26 24.11 0.06
N PHE A 54 -20.40 24.32 -1.26
CA PHE A 54 -19.63 25.39 -1.95
C PHE A 54 -19.96 26.77 -1.39
N LYS A 55 -21.26 27.07 -1.24
CA LYS A 55 -21.72 28.39 -0.75
C LYS A 55 -21.23 28.66 0.67
N GLU A 56 -21.22 27.65 1.55
CA GLU A 56 -20.68 27.80 2.90
C GLU A 56 -19.20 28.24 2.89
N PHE A 57 -18.37 27.67 2.01
CA PHE A 57 -16.97 28.09 1.84
C PHE A 57 -16.85 29.46 1.19
N GLU A 58 -17.67 29.75 0.17
CA GLU A 58 -17.64 31.02 -0.56
C GLU A 58 -18.00 32.19 0.37
N GLU A 59 -19.05 32.07 1.16
CA GLU A 59 -19.49 33.11 2.12
C GLU A 59 -18.42 33.49 3.14
N LYS A 60 -17.54 32.54 3.49
CA LYS A 60 -16.44 32.74 4.42
C LYS A 60 -15.13 33.14 3.75
N GLY A 61 -15.10 33.22 2.41
CA GLY A 61 -13.92 33.53 1.65
C GLY A 61 -12.86 32.41 1.62
N TRP A 62 -13.26 31.17 1.86
CA TRP A 62 -12.38 29.98 1.94
C TRP A 62 -12.39 29.14 0.66
N MET A 63 -12.96 29.64 -0.43
CA MET A 63 -12.99 28.98 -1.74
C MET A 63 -12.06 29.68 -2.72
N TYR A 64 -11.27 28.91 -3.46
CA TYR A 64 -10.50 29.44 -4.58
C TYR A 64 -11.43 29.79 -5.74
N MET A 65 -11.63 31.07 -5.99
CA MET A 65 -12.65 31.57 -6.92
C MET A 65 -12.13 31.83 -8.34
N GLN A 66 -10.83 31.67 -8.61
CA GLN A 66 -10.29 32.00 -9.94
C GLN A 66 -10.86 31.11 -11.04
N SER A 67 -11.07 29.79 -10.78
CA SER A 67 -11.71 28.88 -11.72
C SER A 67 -13.14 29.32 -12.09
N VAL A 68 -13.88 29.84 -11.12
CA VAL A 68 -15.24 30.36 -11.33
C VAL A 68 -15.22 31.66 -12.13
N ARG A 69 -14.31 32.60 -11.80
CA ARG A 69 -14.12 33.86 -12.55
C ARG A 69 -13.74 33.63 -14.01
N ASP A 70 -12.85 32.66 -14.25
CA ASP A 70 -12.41 32.26 -15.59
C ASP A 70 -13.46 31.40 -16.32
N SER A 71 -14.61 31.16 -15.70
CA SER A 71 -15.69 30.33 -16.24
C SER A 71 -15.27 28.91 -16.65
N LEU A 72 -14.30 28.34 -15.91
CA LEU A 72 -13.86 26.98 -16.16
C LEU A 72 -15.01 26.00 -15.95
N ARG A 73 -15.09 25.03 -16.85
CA ARG A 73 -16.09 23.99 -16.83
C ARG A 73 -15.45 22.64 -16.55
N ASP A 74 -16.14 21.84 -15.75
CA ASP A 74 -15.76 20.46 -15.52
C ASP A 74 -16.01 19.60 -16.78
N TRP A 75 -15.39 18.44 -16.83
CA TRP A 75 -15.53 17.48 -17.93
C TRP A 75 -16.76 16.55 -17.75
N VAL A 76 -17.39 16.60 -16.59
CA VAL A 76 -18.59 15.80 -16.28
C VAL A 76 -19.86 16.49 -16.79
N GLY A 77 -20.76 15.69 -17.38
CA GLY A 77 -22.08 16.14 -17.86
C GLY A 77 -22.01 17.32 -18.82
N PRO A 78 -22.89 18.33 -18.67
CA PRO A 78 -22.88 19.54 -19.48
C PRO A 78 -21.76 20.52 -19.12
N GLY A 79 -20.88 20.17 -18.17
CA GLY A 79 -19.79 21.02 -17.67
C GLY A 79 -20.25 22.02 -16.60
N TYR A 80 -20.08 21.66 -15.36
CA TYR A 80 -20.42 22.48 -14.20
C TYR A 80 -19.25 23.41 -13.81
N ARG A 81 -19.54 24.59 -13.25
CA ARG A 81 -18.54 25.45 -12.61
C ARG A 81 -18.17 24.89 -11.26
N TYR A 82 -16.91 25.04 -10.85
CA TYR A 82 -16.39 24.45 -9.63
C TYR A 82 -15.25 25.25 -9.03
N GLY A 83 -14.96 24.98 -7.76
CA GLY A 83 -13.79 25.48 -7.05
C GLY A 83 -13.23 24.42 -6.12
N PHE A 84 -12.04 24.71 -5.57
CA PHE A 84 -11.42 23.94 -4.49
C PHE A 84 -11.37 24.83 -3.25
N TYR A 85 -11.54 24.23 -2.05
CA TYR A 85 -11.44 25.01 -0.82
C TYR A 85 -9.98 25.30 -0.45
N ASP A 86 -9.74 26.36 0.31
CA ASP A 86 -8.43 26.72 0.83
C ASP A 86 -8.06 25.85 2.05
N ALA A 87 -7.37 24.74 1.81
CA ALA A 87 -6.94 23.84 2.89
C ALA A 87 -5.89 24.45 3.83
N TYR A 88 -5.33 25.61 3.51
CA TYR A 88 -4.37 26.30 4.38
C TYR A 88 -5.05 27.09 5.51
N ASP A 89 -6.33 27.40 5.37
CA ASP A 89 -7.10 28.00 6.44
C ASP A 89 -7.58 26.91 7.45
N PRO A 90 -7.25 27.03 8.75
CA PRO A 90 -7.63 26.04 9.74
C PRO A 90 -9.15 25.92 9.96
N GLU A 91 -9.91 27.00 9.80
CA GLU A 91 -11.36 26.95 9.94
C GLU A 91 -12.01 26.32 8.70
N ALA A 92 -11.43 26.56 7.50
CA ALA A 92 -11.85 25.85 6.29
C ALA A 92 -11.62 24.35 6.39
N ARG A 93 -10.50 23.90 6.97
CA ARG A 93 -10.26 22.48 7.26
C ARG A 93 -11.32 21.87 8.19
N LYS A 94 -11.69 22.59 9.25
CA LYS A 94 -12.76 22.14 10.16
C LYS A 94 -14.11 22.03 9.47
N LEU A 95 -14.43 22.96 8.59
CA LEU A 95 -15.67 22.94 7.79
C LEU A 95 -15.67 21.75 6.83
N PHE A 96 -14.56 21.51 6.12
CA PHE A 96 -14.42 20.35 5.22
C PHE A 96 -14.68 19.03 5.95
N TRP A 97 -14.03 18.83 7.10
CA TRP A 97 -14.28 17.64 7.92
C TRP A 97 -15.73 17.56 8.40
N LYS A 98 -16.31 18.68 8.87
CA LYS A 98 -17.70 18.71 9.33
C LYS A 98 -18.67 18.24 8.25
N GLN A 99 -18.51 18.72 7.03
CA GLN A 99 -19.34 18.30 5.90
C GLN A 99 -19.21 16.79 5.61
N MET A 100 -18.01 16.24 5.66
CA MET A 100 -17.78 14.80 5.52
C MET A 100 -18.35 14.01 6.70
N GLN A 101 -18.15 14.50 7.91
CA GLN A 101 -18.64 13.87 9.14
C GLN A 101 -20.17 13.76 9.13
N ASP A 102 -20.86 14.83 8.79
CA ASP A 102 -22.34 14.88 8.81
C ASP A 102 -22.97 13.92 7.80
N HIS A 103 -22.31 13.64 6.67
CA HIS A 103 -22.86 12.84 5.58
C HIS A 103 -22.35 11.39 5.54
N TYR A 104 -21.06 11.16 5.78
CA TYR A 104 -20.46 9.84 5.60
C TYR A 104 -20.27 9.04 6.89
N CYS A 105 -20.00 9.69 8.02
CA CYS A 105 -19.79 8.96 9.27
C CYS A 105 -21.02 8.20 9.76
N PRO A 106 -22.27 8.73 9.62
CA PRO A 106 -23.47 7.97 9.98
C PRO A 106 -23.68 6.70 9.15
N LEU A 107 -23.10 6.64 7.95
CA LEU A 107 -23.13 5.46 7.09
C LEU A 107 -22.15 4.37 7.53
N GLY A 108 -21.12 4.72 8.29
CA GLY A 108 -20.09 3.79 8.76
C GLY A 108 -18.89 3.66 7.82
N ILE A 109 -18.58 4.68 7.01
CA ILE A 109 -17.37 4.69 6.15
C ILE A 109 -16.12 4.57 7.02
N ASP A 110 -15.15 3.72 6.58
CA ASP A 110 -13.96 3.37 7.35
C ASP A 110 -12.71 4.16 6.98
N ALA A 111 -12.60 4.62 5.74
CA ALA A 111 -11.37 5.21 5.22
C ALA A 111 -11.67 6.22 4.10
N TRP A 112 -10.69 7.08 3.82
CA TRP A 112 -10.85 8.23 2.95
C TRP A 112 -9.84 8.21 1.81
N TRP A 113 -10.32 8.27 0.58
CA TRP A 113 -9.51 8.37 -0.62
C TRP A 113 -9.50 9.82 -1.11
N MET A 114 -8.40 10.51 -0.82
CA MET A 114 -8.18 11.92 -1.13
C MET A 114 -7.66 12.06 -2.56
N ASP A 115 -8.55 11.93 -3.52
CA ASP A 115 -8.20 12.11 -4.92
C ASP A 115 -8.06 13.59 -5.29
N ALA A 116 -7.33 13.91 -6.36
CA ALA A 116 -7.07 15.26 -6.86
C ALA A 116 -6.43 16.24 -5.87
N SER A 117 -5.72 15.74 -4.86
CA SER A 117 -5.12 16.53 -3.78
C SER A 117 -3.78 17.19 -4.13
N GLU A 118 -3.42 17.31 -5.41
CA GLU A 118 -2.20 18.01 -5.88
C GLU A 118 -2.19 19.53 -5.58
N PRO A 119 -3.26 20.37 -5.66
CA PRO A 119 -4.65 20.19 -6.11
C PRO A 119 -4.79 20.19 -7.64
N ASN A 120 -5.59 19.24 -8.13
CA ASN A 120 -5.85 19.12 -9.57
C ASN A 120 -7.09 19.93 -9.99
N VAL A 121 -7.00 21.24 -9.93
CA VAL A 121 -8.13 22.12 -10.29
C VAL A 121 -8.46 22.00 -11.78
N ARG A 122 -7.47 21.79 -12.63
CA ARG A 122 -7.66 21.55 -14.06
C ARG A 122 -6.58 20.64 -14.62
N ASP A 123 -6.99 19.55 -15.25
CA ASP A 123 -6.10 18.63 -15.93
C ASP A 123 -5.37 19.30 -17.11
N CYS A 124 -4.20 18.77 -17.44
CA CYS A 124 -3.41 19.15 -18.61
C CYS A 124 -3.13 20.67 -18.74
N THR A 125 -3.12 21.40 -17.64
CA THR A 125 -2.85 22.84 -17.57
C THR A 125 -1.41 23.07 -17.13
N ASP A 126 -0.79 24.14 -17.64
CA ASP A 126 0.54 24.51 -17.18
C ASP A 126 0.54 24.85 -15.68
N MET A 127 1.68 24.64 -15.04
CA MET A 127 1.80 24.74 -13.59
C MET A 127 1.58 26.17 -13.07
N GLN A 128 1.92 27.22 -13.83
CA GLN A 128 1.72 28.60 -13.39
C GLN A 128 0.24 28.95 -13.32
N TYR A 129 -0.52 28.51 -14.32
CA TYR A 129 -1.97 28.72 -14.30
C TYR A 129 -2.63 27.89 -13.19
N ARG A 130 -2.19 26.65 -12.98
CA ARG A 130 -2.70 25.82 -11.87
C ARG A 130 -2.45 26.48 -10.51
N LYS A 131 -1.28 27.07 -10.29
CA LYS A 131 -1.00 27.85 -9.08
C LYS A 131 -1.89 29.09 -8.98
N ALA A 132 -2.15 29.79 -10.08
CA ALA A 132 -3.06 30.95 -10.09
C ALA A 132 -4.50 30.54 -9.73
N LEU A 133 -4.96 29.36 -10.14
CA LEU A 133 -6.27 28.82 -9.80
C LEU A 133 -6.44 28.50 -8.30
N CYS A 134 -5.34 28.26 -7.58
CA CYS A 134 -5.30 27.84 -6.17
C CYS A 134 -4.73 28.90 -5.24
N GLY A 135 -5.05 30.17 -5.47
CA GLY A 135 -4.50 31.24 -4.64
C GLY A 135 -5.25 32.56 -4.71
N PRO A 136 -4.87 33.50 -3.82
CA PRO A 136 -3.90 33.30 -2.73
C PRO A 136 -4.41 32.31 -1.67
N THR A 137 -3.49 31.65 -0.96
CA THR A 137 -3.82 30.81 0.19
C THR A 137 -3.89 31.65 1.47
N ALA A 138 -4.49 31.14 2.54
CA ALA A 138 -4.51 31.79 3.85
C ALA A 138 -3.11 32.10 4.41
N LEU A 139 -2.08 31.33 3.97
CA LEU A 139 -0.68 31.54 4.39
C LEU A 139 0.11 32.46 3.46
N GLY A 140 -0.43 32.83 2.28
CA GLY A 140 0.26 33.66 1.30
C GLY A 140 0.15 33.15 -0.14
N PRO A 141 1.11 33.53 -1.02
CA PRO A 141 1.00 33.21 -2.44
C PRO A 141 1.10 31.71 -2.73
N SER A 142 0.25 31.21 -3.62
CA SER A 142 0.25 29.80 -4.02
C SER A 142 1.56 29.37 -4.68
N THR A 143 2.34 30.27 -5.25
CA THR A 143 3.69 29.98 -5.76
C THR A 143 4.63 29.41 -4.70
N GLN A 144 4.40 29.76 -3.43
CA GLN A 144 5.16 29.26 -2.29
C GLN A 144 4.55 27.98 -1.68
N TYR A 145 3.23 27.92 -1.59
CA TYR A 145 2.55 26.89 -0.78
C TYR A 145 1.90 25.77 -1.58
N PHE A 146 1.69 25.91 -2.89
CA PHE A 146 0.92 25.00 -3.73
C PHE A 146 1.20 23.51 -3.50
N ASN A 147 2.48 23.12 -3.39
CA ASN A 147 2.86 21.71 -3.29
C ASN A 147 2.48 21.03 -1.96
N ALA A 148 2.19 21.81 -0.91
CA ALA A 148 1.83 21.28 0.41
C ALA A 148 0.31 21.07 0.59
N TYR A 149 -0.48 21.27 -0.46
CA TYR A 149 -1.95 21.18 -0.37
C TYR A 149 -2.42 19.80 0.17
N ALA A 150 -1.86 18.69 -0.33
CA ALA A 150 -2.20 17.35 0.13
C ALA A 150 -1.93 17.16 1.63
N LEU A 151 -0.84 17.76 2.14
CA LEU A 151 -0.52 17.72 3.56
C LEU A 151 -1.60 18.39 4.41
N MET A 152 -2.03 19.60 4.01
CA MET A 152 -3.07 20.36 4.71
C MET A 152 -4.45 19.69 4.62
N ASN A 153 -4.76 19.13 3.45
CA ASN A 153 -6.00 18.39 3.25
C ASN A 153 -6.03 17.09 4.07
N ALA A 154 -4.89 16.41 4.21
CA ALA A 154 -4.76 15.23 5.08
C ALA A 154 -4.95 15.58 6.56
N GLU A 155 -4.37 16.71 7.01
CA GLU A 155 -4.55 17.25 8.37
C GLU A 155 -6.04 17.47 8.68
N ALA A 156 -6.80 18.04 7.73
CA ALA A 156 -8.23 18.28 7.89
C ALA A 156 -9.01 17.02 8.30
N ILE A 157 -8.77 15.92 7.59
CA ILE A 157 -9.47 14.65 7.80
C ILE A 157 -8.93 13.94 9.04
N TYR A 158 -7.61 13.87 9.18
CA TYR A 158 -6.96 13.18 10.29
C TYR A 158 -7.36 13.79 11.64
N ASP A 159 -7.18 15.09 11.81
CA ASP A 159 -7.50 15.79 13.07
C ASP A 159 -8.99 15.76 13.37
N GLY A 160 -9.81 15.90 12.31
CA GLY A 160 -11.26 15.82 12.42
C GLY A 160 -11.73 14.46 12.93
N GLN A 161 -11.30 13.37 12.28
CA GLN A 161 -11.67 12.03 12.70
C GLN A 161 -11.10 11.67 14.08
N ARG A 162 -9.82 11.99 14.34
CA ARG A 162 -9.20 11.74 15.65
C ARG A 162 -9.94 12.41 16.80
N LYS A 163 -10.47 13.61 16.55
CA LYS A 163 -11.28 14.33 17.55
C LYS A 163 -12.67 13.73 17.74
N MET A 164 -13.29 13.28 16.63
CA MET A 164 -14.63 12.68 16.63
C MET A 164 -14.63 11.28 17.24
N ASP A 165 -13.66 10.46 16.83
CA ASP A 165 -13.53 9.04 17.22
C ASP A 165 -12.05 8.73 17.55
N PRO A 166 -11.60 9.03 18.79
CA PRO A 166 -10.21 8.86 19.18
C PRO A 166 -9.77 7.39 19.28
N ASP A 167 -10.72 6.46 19.31
CA ASP A 167 -10.46 5.04 19.48
C ASP A 167 -10.40 4.28 18.14
N ARG A 168 -10.61 4.96 16.99
CA ARG A 168 -10.57 4.36 15.67
C ARG A 168 -9.45 4.94 14.83
N ARG A 169 -8.57 4.08 14.30
CA ARG A 169 -7.48 4.50 13.42
C ARG A 169 -7.99 5.15 12.15
N VAL A 170 -7.40 6.29 11.82
CA VAL A 170 -7.59 6.97 10.54
C VAL A 170 -6.79 6.24 9.46
N PHE A 171 -7.37 6.09 8.27
CA PHE A 171 -6.64 5.66 7.09
C PHE A 171 -6.98 6.55 5.90
N LEU A 172 -5.95 7.18 5.36
CA LEU A 172 -6.03 8.07 4.20
C LEU A 172 -5.23 7.49 3.04
N LEU A 173 -5.77 7.62 1.83
CA LEU A 173 -5.05 7.39 0.58
C LEU A 173 -5.07 8.68 -0.23
N THR A 174 -3.91 9.25 -0.59
CA THR A 174 -3.81 10.52 -1.31
C THR A 174 -3.03 10.40 -2.60
N ARG A 175 -3.46 11.12 -3.66
CA ARG A 175 -2.80 11.11 -4.98
C ARG A 175 -1.51 11.92 -5.02
N SER A 176 -1.23 12.73 -4.02
CA SER A 176 0.02 13.47 -3.95
C SER A 176 0.58 13.48 -2.54
N GLY A 177 1.89 13.71 -2.42
CA GLY A 177 2.60 13.73 -1.15
C GLY A 177 3.44 14.98 -0.96
N PHE A 178 3.67 15.32 0.30
CA PHE A 178 4.60 16.35 0.72
C PHE A 178 5.29 15.91 2.02
N ALA A 179 6.49 16.44 2.29
CA ALA A 179 7.24 16.12 3.50
C ALA A 179 6.39 16.34 4.77
N GLY A 180 6.34 15.34 5.63
CA GLY A 180 5.52 15.35 6.85
C GLY A 180 4.16 14.66 6.72
N LEU A 181 3.78 14.18 5.54
CA LEU A 181 2.49 13.52 5.30
C LEU A 181 2.29 12.26 6.14
N GLN A 182 3.36 11.56 6.49
CA GLN A 182 3.35 10.37 7.36
C GLN A 182 2.72 10.60 8.74
N ARG A 183 2.64 11.86 9.20
CA ARG A 183 2.01 12.23 10.48
C ARG A 183 0.50 12.00 10.50
N TYR A 184 -0.13 11.93 9.31
CA TYR A 184 -1.58 11.90 9.16
C TYR A 184 -2.12 10.55 8.68
N SER A 185 -1.48 9.44 9.06
CA SER A 185 -1.89 8.06 8.73
C SER A 185 -2.17 7.86 7.24
N THR A 186 -1.30 8.40 6.38
CA THR A 186 -1.54 8.52 4.96
C THR A 186 -0.66 7.56 4.16
N ALA A 187 -1.28 6.83 3.24
CA ALA A 187 -0.62 6.20 2.10
C ALA A 187 -0.75 7.08 0.86
N THR A 188 0.26 7.04 -0.02
CA THR A 188 0.28 7.80 -1.27
C THR A 188 0.30 6.84 -2.45
N TRP A 189 -0.42 7.15 -3.53
CA TRP A 189 -0.29 6.42 -4.79
C TRP A 189 0.16 7.35 -5.93
N SER A 190 0.65 6.75 -7.00
CA SER A 190 1.27 7.46 -8.12
C SER A 190 0.30 8.07 -9.14
N GLY A 191 -1.00 8.08 -8.86
CA GLY A 191 -2.02 8.66 -9.74
C GLY A 191 -2.34 7.78 -10.97
N ASP A 192 -2.82 8.41 -12.02
CA ASP A 192 -3.43 7.79 -13.20
C ASP A 192 -2.36 7.30 -14.20
N ILE A 193 -1.51 6.39 -13.77
CA ILE A 193 -0.44 5.81 -14.57
C ILE A 193 -0.97 4.94 -15.72
N ALA A 194 -0.23 4.85 -16.82
CA ALA A 194 -0.65 4.05 -17.97
C ALA A 194 -0.38 2.55 -17.78
N THR A 195 -1.19 1.75 -18.44
CA THR A 195 -1.08 0.28 -18.47
C THR A 195 0.01 -0.15 -19.44
N ARG A 196 1.28 0.06 -19.06
CA ARG A 196 2.46 -0.20 -19.88
C ARG A 196 3.58 -0.80 -19.06
N TRP A 197 4.48 -1.52 -19.70
CA TRP A 197 5.67 -2.09 -19.09
C TRP A 197 6.65 -1.00 -18.60
N GLU A 198 6.79 0.09 -19.34
CA GLU A 198 7.62 1.24 -19.00
C GLU A 198 7.08 1.96 -17.75
N ASP A 199 5.77 2.14 -17.67
CA ASP A 199 5.12 2.72 -16.48
C ASP A 199 5.31 1.81 -15.27
N MET A 200 5.11 0.49 -15.41
CA MET A 200 5.39 -0.46 -14.34
C MET A 200 6.84 -0.36 -13.85
N LYS A 201 7.81 -0.27 -14.75
CA LYS A 201 9.23 -0.08 -14.40
C LYS A 201 9.45 1.20 -13.63
N ALA A 202 8.87 2.31 -14.10
CA ALA A 202 8.99 3.61 -13.45
C ALA A 202 8.42 3.61 -12.02
N GLN A 203 7.39 2.80 -11.75
CA GLN A 203 6.80 2.70 -10.42
C GLN A 203 7.76 2.12 -9.38
N ILE A 204 8.73 1.28 -9.78
CA ILE A 204 9.72 0.73 -8.83
C ILE A 204 10.53 1.88 -8.24
N SER A 205 11.17 2.69 -9.08
CA SER A 205 11.97 3.84 -8.62
C SER A 205 11.11 4.92 -7.95
N ALA A 206 9.86 5.11 -8.38
CA ALA A 206 8.94 6.05 -7.75
C ALA A 206 8.72 5.69 -6.27
N GLY A 207 8.35 4.44 -5.96
CA GLY A 207 8.17 3.97 -4.58
C GLY A 207 9.44 4.10 -3.74
N LEU A 208 10.61 3.79 -4.31
CA LEU A 208 11.89 3.96 -3.63
C LEU A 208 12.20 5.41 -3.30
N ASN A 209 11.90 6.35 -4.20
CA ASN A 209 12.09 7.79 -3.97
C ASN A 209 11.14 8.33 -2.90
N PHE A 210 9.90 7.87 -2.84
CA PHE A 210 8.99 8.22 -1.74
C PHE A 210 9.52 7.74 -0.40
N ALA A 211 9.98 6.49 -0.31
CA ALA A 211 10.58 5.94 0.90
C ALA A 211 11.83 6.73 1.32
N MET A 212 12.73 7.05 0.39
CA MET A 212 13.93 7.87 0.66
C MET A 212 13.60 9.31 1.07
N SER A 213 12.42 9.81 0.68
CA SER A 213 11.90 11.12 1.10
C SER A 213 11.18 11.10 2.45
N GLY A 214 11.16 9.96 3.15
CA GLY A 214 10.51 9.82 4.46
C GLY A 214 8.99 9.62 4.39
N ILE A 215 8.45 9.20 3.24
CA ILE A 215 7.03 8.82 3.08
C ILE A 215 6.97 7.30 2.98
N PRO A 216 6.70 6.57 4.09
CA PRO A 216 6.92 5.13 4.18
C PRO A 216 5.81 4.29 3.53
N TYR A 217 4.60 4.84 3.39
CA TYR A 217 3.46 4.11 2.85
C TYR A 217 3.14 4.60 1.45
N TRP A 218 3.51 3.79 0.47
CA TRP A 218 3.33 4.07 -0.94
C TRP A 218 2.68 2.87 -1.65
N THR A 219 1.96 3.16 -2.72
CA THR A 219 1.37 2.18 -3.62
C THR A 219 1.27 2.75 -5.04
N MET A 220 0.70 1.97 -5.92
CA MET A 220 0.35 2.30 -7.29
C MET A 220 -0.96 1.60 -7.65
N ASP A 221 -1.54 1.94 -8.78
CA ASP A 221 -2.61 1.16 -9.39
C ASP A 221 -2.02 -0.09 -10.04
N ILE A 222 -2.17 -1.25 -9.38
CA ILE A 222 -1.71 -2.52 -9.95
C ILE A 222 -2.45 -2.77 -11.26
N GLY A 223 -1.68 -2.94 -12.34
CA GLY A 223 -2.18 -3.08 -13.70
C GLY A 223 -2.29 -1.75 -14.47
N GLY A 224 -1.97 -0.62 -13.85
CA GLY A 224 -2.11 0.73 -14.40
C GLY A 224 -3.55 1.23 -14.41
N PHE A 225 -3.76 2.54 -14.28
CA PHE A 225 -5.10 3.15 -14.30
C PHE A 225 -5.61 3.37 -15.72
N CYS A 226 -4.84 4.13 -16.52
CA CYS A 226 -5.20 4.48 -17.91
C CYS A 226 -4.91 3.31 -18.85
N VAL A 227 -5.96 2.59 -19.25
CA VAL A 227 -5.81 1.39 -20.07
C VAL A 227 -5.60 1.73 -21.54
N GLU A 228 -4.59 1.09 -22.17
CA GLU A 228 -4.44 1.16 -23.61
C GLU A 228 -5.64 0.53 -24.33
N ARG A 229 -6.19 1.23 -25.30
CA ARG A 229 -7.38 0.80 -26.06
C ARG A 229 -7.29 -0.61 -26.64
N ARG A 230 -6.07 -1.09 -26.95
CA ARG A 230 -5.85 -2.46 -27.44
C ARG A 230 -6.26 -3.51 -26.41
N TYR A 231 -5.97 -3.29 -25.13
CA TYR A 231 -6.35 -4.20 -24.04
C TYR A 231 -7.86 -4.19 -23.76
N GLU A 232 -8.50 -3.01 -23.82
CA GLU A 232 -9.96 -2.94 -23.72
C GLU A 232 -10.66 -3.75 -24.83
N LYS A 233 -10.21 -3.59 -26.08
CA LYS A 233 -10.72 -4.35 -27.21
C LYS A 233 -10.51 -5.84 -27.04
N ALA A 234 -9.32 -6.24 -26.61
CA ALA A 234 -8.96 -7.63 -26.38
C ALA A 234 -9.83 -8.28 -25.29
N GLN A 235 -10.11 -7.57 -24.17
CA GLN A 235 -11.00 -8.05 -23.12
C GLN A 235 -12.45 -8.18 -23.62
N ARG A 236 -12.97 -7.21 -24.36
CA ARG A 236 -14.32 -7.29 -24.96
C ARG A 236 -14.44 -8.46 -25.93
N GLU A 237 -13.42 -8.70 -26.74
CA GLU A 237 -13.35 -9.84 -27.66
C GLU A 237 -13.34 -11.17 -26.88
N TRP A 238 -12.50 -11.30 -25.86
CA TRP A 238 -12.48 -12.46 -24.96
C TRP A 238 -13.84 -12.69 -24.30
N ASN A 239 -14.48 -11.65 -23.78
CA ASN A 239 -15.79 -11.78 -23.14
C ASN A 239 -16.84 -12.36 -24.10
N ARG A 240 -16.77 -11.99 -25.39
CA ARG A 240 -17.71 -12.43 -26.44
C ARG A 240 -17.37 -13.81 -27.01
N THR A 241 -16.09 -14.10 -27.25
CA THR A 241 -15.67 -15.26 -28.07
C THR A 241 -14.95 -16.35 -27.29
N LYS A 242 -14.43 -16.02 -26.10
CA LYS A 242 -13.50 -16.85 -25.29
C LYS A 242 -12.23 -17.22 -26.05
N LYS A 243 -11.87 -16.48 -27.10
CA LYS A 243 -10.61 -16.65 -27.86
C LYS A 243 -9.60 -15.61 -27.42
N GLU A 244 -8.40 -16.06 -27.06
CA GLU A 244 -7.30 -15.18 -26.74
C GLU A 244 -6.62 -14.68 -28.01
N ASN A 245 -6.37 -13.36 -28.05
CA ASN A 245 -5.45 -12.75 -29.00
C ASN A 245 -4.13 -12.35 -28.31
N ALA A 246 -3.19 -11.80 -29.08
CA ALA A 246 -1.87 -11.43 -28.56
C ALA A 246 -1.94 -10.35 -27.47
N ASP A 247 -2.79 -9.33 -27.65
CA ASP A 247 -2.97 -8.24 -26.70
C ASP A 247 -3.57 -8.74 -25.38
N TYR A 248 -4.48 -9.73 -25.43
CA TYR A 248 -5.06 -10.29 -24.20
C TYR A 248 -4.06 -11.15 -23.42
N LYS A 249 -3.18 -11.86 -24.12
CA LYS A 249 -2.07 -12.60 -23.46
C LYS A 249 -1.10 -11.65 -22.78
N GLU A 250 -0.77 -10.55 -23.44
CA GLU A 250 0.10 -9.52 -22.88
C GLU A 250 -0.57 -8.84 -21.66
N TRP A 251 -1.85 -8.48 -21.75
CA TRP A 251 -2.63 -7.95 -20.66
C TRP A 251 -2.59 -8.83 -19.40
N ARG A 252 -2.77 -10.14 -19.57
CA ARG A 252 -2.69 -11.09 -18.47
C ARG A 252 -1.30 -11.14 -17.83
N GLU A 253 -0.25 -11.21 -18.66
CA GLU A 253 1.12 -11.25 -18.17
C GLU A 253 1.50 -9.93 -17.47
N LEU A 254 1.14 -8.80 -18.02
CA LEU A 254 1.38 -7.49 -17.40
C LEU A 254 0.74 -7.41 -16.03
N ASN A 255 -0.53 -7.79 -15.90
CA ASN A 255 -1.21 -7.80 -14.60
C ASN A 255 -0.59 -8.80 -13.62
N ALA A 256 -0.27 -10.02 -14.05
CA ALA A 256 0.39 -11.00 -13.19
C ALA A 256 1.74 -10.49 -12.65
N ARG A 257 2.57 -9.87 -13.51
CA ARG A 257 3.85 -9.27 -13.11
C ARG A 257 3.66 -8.07 -12.18
N TRP A 258 2.63 -7.27 -12.42
CA TRP A 258 2.32 -6.13 -11.56
C TRP A 258 1.78 -6.54 -10.19
N TYR A 259 0.96 -7.61 -10.13
CA TYR A 259 0.54 -8.22 -8.86
C TYR A 259 1.73 -8.79 -8.07
N GLN A 260 2.68 -9.45 -8.75
CA GLN A 260 3.91 -9.93 -8.14
C GLN A 260 4.71 -8.80 -7.50
N PHE A 261 4.88 -7.68 -8.21
CA PHE A 261 5.53 -6.48 -7.69
C PHE A 261 4.73 -5.87 -6.53
N GLY A 262 3.44 -5.66 -6.71
CA GLY A 262 2.56 -5.04 -5.72
C GLY A 262 2.51 -5.77 -4.38
N ALA A 263 2.69 -7.10 -4.38
CA ALA A 263 2.73 -7.90 -3.15
C ALA A 263 3.87 -7.48 -2.20
N PHE A 264 4.90 -6.82 -2.71
CA PHE A 264 6.05 -6.28 -1.96
C PHE A 264 6.05 -4.75 -1.90
N CYS A 265 4.88 -4.12 -2.07
CA CYS A 265 4.68 -2.70 -1.76
C CYS A 265 4.06 -2.53 -0.36
N PRO A 266 4.25 -1.37 0.30
CA PRO A 266 3.64 -1.11 1.61
C PRO A 266 2.13 -1.29 1.61
N LEU A 267 1.43 -0.79 0.59
CA LEU A 267 0.00 -1.03 0.38
C LEU A 267 -0.21 -1.86 -0.91
N TYR A 268 -0.96 -2.96 -0.79
CA TYR A 268 -1.29 -3.87 -1.90
C TYR A 268 -2.69 -3.57 -2.41
N ARG A 269 -2.80 -2.96 -3.60
CA ARG A 269 -4.04 -2.41 -4.12
C ARG A 269 -4.10 -2.56 -5.64
N SER A 270 -5.15 -3.18 -6.16
CA SER A 270 -5.46 -3.17 -7.59
C SER A 270 -6.54 -2.12 -7.88
N HIS A 271 -6.36 -1.34 -8.95
CA HIS A 271 -7.28 -0.31 -9.37
C HIS A 271 -7.05 0.09 -10.83
N GLY A 272 -8.08 0.62 -11.50
CA GLY A 272 -7.96 1.18 -12.86
C GLY A 272 -9.26 1.13 -13.65
N GLN A 273 -9.23 1.79 -14.81
CA GLN A 273 -10.31 1.75 -15.79
C GLN A 273 -10.55 0.32 -16.30
N PHE A 274 -11.69 0.08 -16.96
CA PHE A 274 -11.94 -1.19 -17.63
C PHE A 274 -10.81 -1.56 -18.61
N PRO A 275 -10.32 -2.83 -18.60
CA PRO A 275 -10.83 -4.04 -17.93
C PRO A 275 -10.62 -4.04 -16.41
N TYR A 276 -11.56 -4.66 -15.69
CA TYR A 276 -11.49 -4.77 -14.23
C TYR A 276 -10.29 -5.59 -13.76
N ARG A 277 -9.76 -5.21 -12.59
CA ARG A 277 -8.49 -5.70 -12.04
C ARG A 277 -8.63 -6.87 -11.08
N GLU A 278 -9.85 -7.28 -10.76
CA GLU A 278 -10.05 -8.46 -9.92
C GLU A 278 -9.47 -9.70 -10.61
N ILE A 279 -8.81 -10.54 -9.85
CA ILE A 279 -8.03 -11.70 -10.35
C ILE A 279 -8.85 -12.56 -11.31
N TRP A 280 -10.12 -12.83 -10.96
CA TRP A 280 -11.05 -13.64 -11.78
C TRP A 280 -11.52 -12.96 -13.07
N ASN A 281 -11.38 -11.64 -13.17
CA ASN A 281 -11.66 -10.89 -14.40
C ASN A 281 -10.45 -10.87 -15.34
N ILE A 282 -9.25 -10.94 -14.79
CA ILE A 282 -8.00 -10.96 -15.56
C ILE A 282 -7.79 -12.34 -16.20
N ALA A 283 -7.94 -13.41 -15.41
CA ALA A 283 -7.71 -14.77 -15.88
C ALA A 283 -8.65 -15.76 -15.20
N PRO A 284 -9.05 -16.86 -15.91
CA PRO A 284 -9.83 -17.91 -15.31
C PRO A 284 -8.99 -18.73 -14.32
N GLU A 285 -9.66 -19.37 -13.38
CA GLU A 285 -9.06 -20.36 -12.48
C GLU A 285 -8.30 -21.43 -13.29
N GLY A 286 -7.12 -21.82 -12.81
CA GLY A 286 -6.24 -22.73 -13.51
C GLY A 286 -5.29 -22.08 -14.53
N HIS A 287 -5.51 -20.85 -14.96
CA HIS A 287 -4.55 -20.11 -15.79
C HIS A 287 -3.32 -19.68 -14.96
N PRO A 288 -2.08 -19.75 -15.50
CA PRO A 288 -0.86 -19.34 -14.76
C PRO A 288 -0.93 -17.94 -14.15
N ALA A 289 -1.54 -16.97 -14.85
CA ALA A 289 -1.74 -15.62 -14.30
C ALA A 289 -2.63 -15.62 -13.05
N TYR A 290 -3.75 -16.37 -13.07
CA TYR A 290 -4.64 -16.51 -11.92
C TYR A 290 -3.89 -17.13 -10.72
N GLN A 291 -3.21 -18.25 -10.97
CA GLN A 291 -2.46 -18.98 -9.95
C GLN A 291 -1.37 -18.10 -9.32
N SER A 292 -0.61 -17.38 -10.14
CA SER A 292 0.39 -16.43 -9.66
C SER A 292 -0.21 -15.34 -8.78
N MET A 293 -1.27 -14.65 -9.24
CA MET A 293 -1.90 -13.55 -8.49
C MET A 293 -2.49 -14.05 -7.15
N VAL A 294 -3.12 -15.21 -7.15
CA VAL A 294 -3.64 -15.85 -5.92
C VAL A 294 -2.51 -16.23 -4.97
N TYR A 295 -1.42 -16.83 -5.50
CA TYR A 295 -0.25 -17.21 -4.69
C TYR A 295 0.33 -16.00 -3.93
N TYR A 296 0.60 -14.88 -4.62
CA TYR A 296 1.18 -13.69 -3.98
C TYR A 296 0.20 -12.99 -3.04
N THR A 297 -1.10 -13.04 -3.32
CA THR A 297 -2.11 -12.54 -2.39
C THR A 297 -2.13 -13.37 -1.09
N ARG A 298 -2.12 -14.70 -1.19
CA ARG A 298 -2.04 -15.59 -0.01
C ARG A 298 -0.71 -15.45 0.74
N LEU A 299 0.41 -15.38 0.00
CA LEU A 299 1.72 -15.15 0.61
C LEU A 299 1.72 -13.86 1.42
N ARG A 300 1.15 -12.78 0.90
CA ARG A 300 1.05 -11.50 1.61
C ARG A 300 0.23 -11.63 2.91
N TYR A 301 -0.88 -12.37 2.89
CA TYR A 301 -1.65 -12.65 4.12
C TYR A 301 -0.84 -13.44 5.14
N ARG A 302 -0.10 -14.46 4.71
CA ARG A 302 0.81 -15.21 5.60
C ARG A 302 1.95 -14.36 6.15
N MET A 303 2.42 -13.37 5.38
CA MET A 303 3.44 -12.40 5.80
C MET A 303 2.89 -11.33 6.75
N MET A 304 1.62 -11.35 7.14
CA MET A 304 1.03 -10.30 7.98
C MET A 304 1.79 -10.05 9.30
N PRO A 305 2.28 -11.06 10.04
CA PRO A 305 3.10 -10.81 11.23
C PRO A 305 4.41 -10.05 10.91
N TYR A 306 5.01 -10.34 9.77
CA TYR A 306 6.19 -9.61 9.29
C TYR A 306 5.83 -8.16 8.90
N ILE A 307 4.83 -7.99 8.02
CA ILE A 307 4.41 -6.68 7.50
C ILE A 307 3.93 -5.75 8.63
N TYR A 308 3.15 -6.29 9.57
CA TYR A 308 2.65 -5.50 10.70
C TYR A 308 3.78 -5.08 11.65
N SER A 309 4.78 -5.95 11.83
CA SER A 309 5.99 -5.60 12.57
C SER A 309 6.83 -4.53 11.87
N LEU A 310 6.87 -4.53 10.52
CA LEU A 310 7.50 -3.44 9.75
C LEU A 310 6.74 -2.10 9.94
N ALA A 311 5.42 -2.14 10.06
CA ALA A 311 4.63 -0.96 10.39
C ALA A 311 4.94 -0.47 11.81
N GLY A 312 5.12 -1.38 12.78
CA GLY A 312 5.63 -1.05 14.10
C GLY A 312 7.02 -0.39 14.05
N MET A 313 7.95 -0.95 13.26
CA MET A 313 9.28 -0.35 13.04
C MET A 313 9.16 1.05 12.41
N THR A 314 8.22 1.26 11.49
CA THR A 314 7.97 2.56 10.88
C THR A 314 7.55 3.58 11.93
N HIS A 315 6.66 3.19 12.85
CA HIS A 315 6.18 4.09 13.90
C HIS A 315 7.24 4.37 14.98
N PHE A 316 7.93 3.33 15.49
CA PHE A 316 8.83 3.45 16.64
C PHE A 316 10.29 3.78 16.27
N ASN A 317 10.70 3.52 15.03
CA ASN A 317 12.11 3.60 14.61
C ASN A 317 12.30 4.38 13.30
N ASP A 318 11.31 5.13 12.83
CA ASP A 318 11.37 5.90 11.57
C ASP A 318 11.79 5.05 10.36
N TYR A 319 11.38 3.78 10.34
CA TYR A 319 11.74 2.82 9.29
C TYR A 319 10.86 3.03 8.04
N THR A 320 11.34 2.58 6.90
CA THR A 320 10.56 2.50 5.66
C THR A 320 10.49 1.06 5.17
N ILE A 321 9.32 0.63 4.69
CA ILE A 321 9.05 -0.78 4.36
C ILE A 321 9.68 -1.18 3.02
N MET A 322 9.49 -0.37 1.98
CA MET A 322 10.10 -0.51 0.66
C MET A 322 11.37 0.34 0.63
N ARG A 323 12.54 -0.27 0.37
CA ARG A 323 13.83 0.38 0.57
C ARG A 323 14.74 0.21 -0.63
N ALA A 324 15.31 1.32 -1.11
CA ALA A 324 16.38 1.26 -2.11
C ALA A 324 17.60 0.52 -1.53
N LEU A 325 18.28 -0.26 -2.34
CA LEU A 325 19.45 -1.03 -1.88
C LEU A 325 20.52 -0.15 -1.22
N VAL A 326 20.68 1.08 -1.69
CA VAL A 326 21.64 2.05 -1.11
C VAL A 326 21.35 2.39 0.35
N MET A 327 20.11 2.26 0.82
CA MET A 327 19.74 2.54 2.22
C MET A 327 20.29 1.47 3.18
N ASP A 328 20.42 0.22 2.72
CA ASP A 328 20.86 -0.92 3.53
C ASP A 328 22.29 -1.37 3.21
N PHE A 329 22.78 -1.07 2.02
CA PHE A 329 24.09 -1.49 1.51
C PHE A 329 24.95 -0.32 1.01
N GLY A 330 24.86 0.86 1.63
CA GLY A 330 25.49 2.11 1.18
C GLY A 330 27.03 2.07 1.08
N LYS A 331 27.69 1.04 1.62
CA LYS A 331 29.14 0.80 1.45
C LYS A 331 29.49 0.13 0.11
N ASP A 332 28.52 -0.54 -0.51
CA ASP A 332 28.67 -1.19 -1.81
C ASP A 332 28.36 -0.18 -2.92
N LYS A 333 29.38 0.25 -3.64
CA LYS A 333 29.24 1.25 -4.72
C LYS A 333 28.37 0.77 -5.88
N ASN A 334 28.20 -0.54 -6.04
CA ASN A 334 27.42 -1.11 -7.14
C ASN A 334 25.91 -0.92 -6.95
N VAL A 335 25.43 -0.59 -5.73
CA VAL A 335 23.99 -0.41 -5.47
C VAL A 335 23.50 1.02 -5.67
N LEU A 336 24.39 2.00 -5.90
CA LEU A 336 24.03 3.42 -5.91
C LEU A 336 22.95 3.78 -6.93
N ASP A 337 23.00 3.17 -8.12
CA ASP A 337 22.10 3.46 -9.23
C ASP A 337 21.09 2.33 -9.51
N ILE A 338 20.99 1.34 -8.62
CA ILE A 338 20.03 0.25 -8.80
C ILE A 338 18.62 0.74 -8.44
N SER A 339 17.74 0.79 -9.45
CA SER A 339 16.39 1.31 -9.35
C SER A 339 15.29 0.28 -9.65
N ASP A 340 15.66 -0.97 -9.91
CA ASP A 340 14.74 -2.01 -10.41
C ASP A 340 14.71 -3.28 -9.54
N GLN A 341 15.33 -3.23 -8.38
CA GLN A 341 15.26 -4.21 -7.30
C GLN A 341 15.40 -3.52 -5.95
N PHE A 342 14.78 -4.04 -4.90
CA PHE A 342 14.68 -3.36 -3.63
C PHE A 342 14.51 -4.32 -2.45
N MET A 343 14.77 -3.84 -1.23
CA MET A 343 14.43 -4.55 0.00
C MET A 343 12.98 -4.27 0.41
N PHE A 344 12.28 -5.33 0.78
CA PHE A 344 10.99 -5.27 1.47
C PHE A 344 11.21 -5.64 2.95
N GLY A 345 11.32 -4.62 3.78
CA GLY A 345 11.86 -4.77 5.13
C GLY A 345 13.33 -5.22 5.13
N PRO A 346 13.87 -5.67 6.27
CA PRO A 346 15.30 -6.01 6.38
C PRO A 346 15.68 -7.37 5.76
N ALA A 347 14.69 -8.19 5.38
CA ALA A 347 14.91 -9.59 5.06
C ALA A 347 14.77 -9.95 3.57
N LEU A 348 13.83 -9.36 2.86
CA LEU A 348 13.44 -9.79 1.51
C LEU A 348 13.93 -8.82 0.43
N MET A 349 14.60 -9.33 -0.60
CA MET A 349 14.94 -8.57 -1.81
C MET A 349 14.01 -8.98 -2.95
N ALA A 350 13.17 -8.06 -3.40
CA ALA A 350 12.25 -8.24 -4.50
C ALA A 350 12.82 -7.68 -5.81
N CYS A 351 12.71 -8.45 -6.90
CA CYS A 351 13.29 -8.11 -8.20
C CYS A 351 12.21 -8.17 -9.29
N PRO A 352 11.36 -7.14 -9.45
CA PRO A 352 10.24 -7.16 -10.41
C PRO A 352 10.66 -7.43 -11.85
N VAL A 353 9.80 -8.12 -12.59
CA VAL A 353 9.97 -8.39 -14.03
C VAL A 353 9.06 -7.45 -14.80
N TYR A 354 9.64 -6.53 -15.54
CA TYR A 354 8.96 -5.42 -16.22
C TYR A 354 9.14 -5.43 -17.75
N THR A 355 9.32 -6.61 -18.32
CA THR A 355 9.44 -6.78 -19.77
C THR A 355 8.57 -7.95 -20.22
N TYR A 356 7.74 -7.72 -21.23
CA TYR A 356 6.86 -8.76 -21.79
C TYR A 356 7.64 -9.98 -22.26
N LYS A 357 7.16 -11.16 -21.87
CA LYS A 357 7.77 -12.46 -22.18
C LYS A 357 9.17 -12.69 -21.61
N ALA A 358 9.68 -11.82 -20.76
CA ALA A 358 10.92 -12.11 -20.06
C ALA A 358 10.76 -13.32 -19.14
N ARG A 359 11.71 -14.25 -19.20
CA ARG A 359 11.77 -15.44 -18.33
C ARG A 359 13.09 -15.53 -17.58
N GLN A 360 13.91 -14.51 -17.74
CA GLN A 360 15.15 -14.29 -16.99
C GLN A 360 15.37 -12.79 -16.81
N ARG A 361 16.11 -12.41 -15.77
CA ARG A 361 16.61 -11.06 -15.58
C ARG A 361 17.97 -11.06 -14.87
N LYS A 362 18.71 -9.97 -15.01
CA LYS A 362 19.90 -9.72 -14.20
C LYS A 362 19.48 -9.24 -12.81
N VAL A 363 20.11 -9.79 -11.77
CA VAL A 363 19.97 -9.39 -10.37
C VAL A 363 21.36 -9.17 -9.80
N TYR A 364 21.57 -8.02 -9.18
CA TYR A 364 22.75 -7.76 -8.38
C TYR A 364 22.50 -8.21 -6.94
N PHE A 365 23.38 -8.99 -6.39
CA PHE A 365 23.36 -9.43 -5.00
C PHE A 365 24.37 -8.57 -4.21
N PRO A 366 23.92 -7.63 -3.34
CA PRO A 366 24.81 -6.75 -2.58
C PRO A 366 25.88 -7.49 -1.81
N ASP A 367 27.07 -6.89 -1.77
CA ASP A 367 28.26 -7.44 -1.11
C ASP A 367 28.14 -7.46 0.42
N GLY A 368 28.99 -8.27 1.08
CA GLY A 368 29.04 -8.40 2.54
C GLY A 368 27.90 -9.25 3.13
N ASN A 369 27.05 -9.85 2.29
CA ASN A 369 25.94 -10.71 2.73
C ASN A 369 25.86 -11.97 1.88
N GLY A 370 25.32 -13.05 2.49
CA GLY A 370 24.79 -14.18 1.76
C GLY A 370 23.30 -13.97 1.48
N TRP A 371 22.81 -14.66 0.47
CA TRP A 371 21.42 -14.62 0.03
C TRP A 371 20.87 -16.03 -0.17
N TYR A 372 19.59 -16.19 -0.01
CA TYR A 372 18.89 -17.45 -0.28
C TYR A 372 17.80 -17.21 -1.29
N ASP A 373 17.73 -18.05 -2.31
CA ASP A 373 16.57 -18.06 -3.21
C ASP A 373 15.34 -18.51 -2.43
N PHE A 374 14.29 -17.72 -2.49
CA PHE A 374 13.06 -17.94 -1.71
C PHE A 374 12.35 -19.24 -2.08
N TYR A 375 12.41 -19.66 -3.34
CA TYR A 375 11.66 -20.79 -3.88
C TYR A 375 12.42 -22.10 -3.82
N THR A 376 13.71 -22.08 -3.56
CA THR A 376 14.55 -23.29 -3.54
C THR A 376 15.36 -23.44 -2.25
N GLY A 377 15.57 -22.37 -1.52
CA GLY A 377 16.49 -22.32 -0.39
C GLY A 377 17.96 -22.36 -0.78
N LYS A 378 18.29 -22.28 -2.08
CA LYS A 378 19.67 -22.27 -2.56
C LYS A 378 20.42 -21.02 -2.09
N HIS A 379 21.60 -21.22 -1.53
CA HIS A 379 22.46 -20.12 -1.10
C HIS A 379 23.19 -19.48 -2.29
N ILE A 380 23.32 -18.14 -2.25
CA ILE A 380 23.98 -17.30 -3.24
C ILE A 380 24.93 -16.34 -2.50
N THR A 381 26.17 -16.26 -2.95
CA THR A 381 27.15 -15.30 -2.41
C THR A 381 26.87 -13.91 -2.94
N GLY A 382 26.99 -12.87 -2.09
CA GLY A 382 26.90 -11.47 -2.50
C GLY A 382 28.09 -10.99 -3.32
N GLY A 383 28.07 -9.71 -3.72
CA GLY A 383 29.12 -9.05 -4.50
C GLY A 383 29.11 -9.40 -5.99
N GLN A 384 28.00 -9.89 -6.55
CA GLN A 384 27.93 -10.35 -7.94
C GLN A 384 26.59 -10.07 -8.62
N THR A 385 26.62 -10.00 -9.94
CA THR A 385 25.42 -9.98 -10.78
C THR A 385 25.22 -11.34 -11.42
N LEU A 386 24.02 -11.91 -11.27
CA LEU A 386 23.64 -13.15 -11.93
C LEU A 386 22.46 -12.92 -12.87
N THR A 387 22.43 -13.69 -13.96
CA THR A 387 21.18 -13.88 -14.71
C THR A 387 20.40 -15.00 -14.02
N VAL A 388 19.21 -14.66 -13.55
CA VAL A 388 18.35 -15.55 -12.78
C VAL A 388 17.08 -15.87 -13.56
N ASP A 389 16.52 -17.03 -13.34
CA ASP A 389 15.23 -17.42 -13.93
C ASP A 389 14.09 -16.57 -13.34
N ALA A 390 13.15 -16.23 -14.18
CA ALA A 390 11.96 -15.46 -13.86
C ALA A 390 10.74 -16.09 -14.56
N PRO A 391 10.35 -17.31 -14.17
CA PRO A 391 9.20 -17.98 -14.79
C PRO A 391 7.95 -17.09 -14.67
N TYR A 392 6.96 -17.36 -15.51
CA TYR A 392 5.75 -16.53 -15.62
C TYR A 392 5.10 -16.29 -14.26
N GLU A 393 5.05 -17.34 -13.45
CA GLU A 393 4.34 -17.36 -12.17
C GLU A 393 5.12 -16.77 -11.00
N GLN A 394 6.41 -16.42 -11.18
CA GLN A 394 7.29 -16.02 -10.08
C GLN A 394 8.05 -14.73 -10.35
N ILE A 395 8.08 -13.86 -9.34
CA ILE A 395 9.05 -12.76 -9.25
C ILE A 395 10.35 -13.32 -8.64
N PRO A 396 11.54 -13.06 -9.17
CA PRO A 396 12.76 -13.38 -8.46
C PRO A 396 12.76 -12.71 -7.07
N LEU A 397 12.86 -13.54 -6.04
CA LEU A 397 12.74 -13.15 -4.63
C LEU A 397 13.84 -13.83 -3.81
N TYR A 398 14.56 -13.06 -3.03
CA TYR A 398 15.69 -13.54 -2.24
C TYR A 398 15.58 -13.12 -0.79
N VAL A 399 16.12 -13.96 0.08
CA VAL A 399 16.17 -13.71 1.52
C VAL A 399 17.60 -13.50 1.94
N ARG A 400 17.85 -12.46 2.72
CA ARG A 400 19.16 -12.14 3.27
C ARG A 400 19.59 -13.18 4.31
N SER A 401 20.87 -13.58 4.32
CA SER A 401 21.43 -14.37 5.42
C SER A 401 21.26 -13.65 6.76
N GLY A 402 20.98 -14.40 7.82
CA GLY A 402 20.64 -13.87 9.14
C GLY A 402 19.16 -13.46 9.28
N ALA A 403 18.35 -13.50 8.22
CA ALA A 403 16.96 -13.12 8.32
C ALA A 403 16.15 -14.08 9.18
N ILE A 404 15.20 -13.50 9.95
CA ILE A 404 14.18 -14.23 10.71
C ILE A 404 12.82 -13.74 10.22
N LEU A 405 12.11 -14.58 9.49
CA LEU A 405 10.83 -14.24 8.85
C LEU A 405 9.67 -14.93 9.57
N PRO A 406 8.80 -14.19 10.27
CA PRO A 406 7.59 -14.75 10.84
C PRO A 406 6.46 -14.82 9.81
N TYR A 407 5.84 -15.98 9.70
CA TYR A 407 4.65 -16.23 8.88
C TYR A 407 3.48 -16.66 9.74
N GLY A 408 2.32 -16.07 9.47
CA GLY A 408 1.05 -16.40 10.12
C GLY A 408 0.26 -17.48 9.39
N PRO A 409 -0.96 -17.75 9.86
CA PRO A 409 -1.88 -18.71 9.24
C PRO A 409 -2.37 -18.22 7.87
N ASP A 410 -3.01 -19.12 7.14
CA ASP A 410 -3.83 -18.77 5.97
C ASP A 410 -5.12 -18.08 6.43
N LEU A 411 -5.46 -16.94 5.83
CA LEU A 411 -6.57 -16.08 6.24
C LEU A 411 -7.41 -15.67 5.03
N GLN A 412 -8.72 -15.59 5.22
CA GLN A 412 -9.63 -14.96 4.24
C GLN A 412 -9.72 -13.44 4.44
N TYR A 413 -9.57 -12.97 5.68
CA TYR A 413 -9.49 -11.56 6.06
C TYR A 413 -8.63 -11.39 7.31
N THR A 414 -8.10 -10.21 7.55
CA THR A 414 -7.05 -9.95 8.56
C THR A 414 -7.45 -10.26 9.99
N GLY A 415 -8.72 -10.15 10.34
CA GLY A 415 -9.27 -10.44 11.68
C GLY A 415 -9.87 -11.83 11.86
N GLU A 416 -9.71 -12.75 10.88
CA GLU A 416 -10.38 -14.07 10.91
C GLU A 416 -9.97 -14.91 12.12
N LYS A 417 -8.70 -14.94 12.41
CA LYS A 417 -8.16 -15.67 13.57
C LYS A 417 -6.83 -15.10 14.04
N THR A 418 -6.58 -15.25 15.31
CA THR A 418 -5.30 -14.87 15.92
C THR A 418 -4.23 -15.91 15.55
N ALA A 419 -3.01 -15.44 15.29
CA ALA A 419 -1.88 -16.30 14.96
C ALA A 419 -1.38 -17.07 16.21
N SER A 420 -2.10 -18.11 16.62
CA SER A 420 -1.71 -19.00 17.72
C SER A 420 -0.46 -19.82 17.41
N GLU A 421 -0.21 -20.11 16.13
CA GLU A 421 1.06 -20.60 15.61
C GLU A 421 1.68 -19.54 14.67
N ILE A 422 2.97 -19.29 14.85
CA ILE A 422 3.80 -18.51 13.92
C ILE A 422 4.95 -19.39 13.46
N ILE A 423 5.16 -19.46 12.13
CA ILE A 423 6.29 -20.15 11.54
C ILE A 423 7.45 -19.17 11.45
N LEU A 424 8.58 -19.47 12.09
CA LEU A 424 9.80 -18.70 12.01
C LEU A 424 10.78 -19.35 11.05
N TYR A 425 10.94 -18.78 9.86
CA TYR A 425 12.03 -19.17 8.96
C TYR A 425 13.31 -18.45 9.35
N VAL A 426 14.35 -19.19 9.70
CA VAL A 426 15.66 -18.67 10.09
C VAL A 426 16.68 -19.02 9.03
N TYR A 427 17.18 -18.00 8.33
CA TYR A 427 18.17 -18.11 7.27
C TYR A 427 19.55 -17.90 7.86
N THR A 428 20.38 -18.93 7.90
CA THR A 428 21.69 -18.93 8.56
C THR A 428 22.76 -18.18 7.75
N GLY A 429 24.01 -18.21 8.20
CA GLY A 429 25.18 -17.62 7.51
C GLY A 429 25.60 -16.26 8.02
N GLN A 430 24.78 -15.63 8.85
CA GLN A 430 25.11 -14.39 9.58
C GLN A 430 24.25 -14.27 10.83
N ASP A 431 24.69 -13.46 11.78
CA ASP A 431 23.84 -13.04 12.90
C ASP A 431 22.62 -12.31 12.39
N GLY A 432 21.50 -12.45 13.10
CA GLY A 432 20.25 -11.83 12.72
C GLY A 432 19.38 -11.45 13.89
N ALA A 433 18.50 -10.48 13.66
CA ALA A 433 17.52 -10.05 14.63
C ALA A 433 16.23 -9.60 13.95
N PHE A 434 15.11 -9.82 14.62
CA PHE A 434 13.82 -9.28 14.24
C PHE A 434 12.94 -9.14 15.50
N THR A 435 12.04 -8.16 15.51
CA THR A 435 11.10 -7.99 16.63
C THR A 435 9.68 -8.13 16.10
N LEU A 436 8.96 -9.10 16.60
CA LEU A 436 7.54 -9.26 16.34
C LEU A 436 6.77 -8.22 17.16
N TYR A 437 5.99 -7.39 16.50
CA TYR A 437 5.14 -6.37 17.06
C TYR A 437 3.66 -6.76 16.95
N GLU A 438 2.90 -6.57 18.02
CA GLU A 438 1.45 -6.80 18.06
C GLU A 438 0.76 -5.78 18.96
N ASP A 439 -0.45 -5.39 18.60
CA ASP A 439 -1.34 -4.51 19.37
C ASP A 439 -2.82 -4.86 19.12
N GLU A 440 -3.74 -3.98 19.48
CA GLU A 440 -5.19 -4.16 19.30
C GLU A 440 -5.68 -3.90 17.87
N ASN A 441 -4.82 -3.62 16.90
CA ASN A 441 -5.02 -3.42 15.46
C ASN A 441 -5.82 -2.17 15.04
N GLU A 442 -6.99 -1.89 15.63
CA GLU A 442 -7.94 -0.90 15.07
C GLU A 442 -7.98 0.43 15.81
N ASN A 443 -7.34 0.52 16.99
CA ASN A 443 -7.36 1.70 17.86
C ASN A 443 -5.97 2.32 18.05
N TYR A 444 -5.91 3.37 18.85
CA TYR A 444 -4.67 4.08 19.19
C TYR A 444 -4.12 3.75 20.59
N ASN A 445 -4.54 2.64 21.20
CA ASN A 445 -4.06 2.26 22.53
C ASN A 445 -2.55 1.98 22.56
N TYR A 446 -1.94 1.68 21.42
CA TYR A 446 -0.47 1.57 21.31
C TYR A 446 0.25 2.88 21.70
N GLU A 447 -0.34 4.06 21.46
CA GLU A 447 0.18 5.35 21.92
C GLU A 447 0.21 5.46 23.45
N LYS A 448 -0.61 4.63 24.15
CA LYS A 448 -0.69 4.52 25.61
C LYS A 448 0.13 3.33 26.14
N GLY A 449 0.99 2.73 25.29
CA GLY A 449 1.81 1.58 25.65
C GLY A 449 1.12 0.22 25.60
N GLN A 450 -0.11 0.15 25.04
CA GLN A 450 -0.86 -1.10 24.89
C GLN A 450 -0.43 -1.84 23.63
N TYR A 451 0.72 -2.46 23.66
CA TYR A 451 1.29 -3.30 22.60
C TYR A 451 2.27 -4.30 23.18
N SER A 452 2.67 -5.29 22.40
CA SER A 452 3.73 -6.22 22.79
C SER A 452 4.81 -6.31 21.73
N MET A 453 6.05 -6.52 22.19
CA MET A 453 7.23 -6.79 21.36
C MET A 453 7.89 -8.08 21.81
N ILE A 454 8.16 -8.99 20.86
CA ILE A 454 8.90 -10.23 21.10
C ILE A 454 10.16 -10.19 20.25
N PRO A 455 11.35 -9.93 20.85
CA PRO A 455 12.61 -9.88 20.10
C PRO A 455 13.10 -11.29 19.78
N PHE A 456 13.49 -11.52 18.53
CA PHE A 456 14.20 -12.70 18.07
C PHE A 456 15.67 -12.34 17.78
N LYS A 457 16.59 -13.20 18.15
CA LYS A 457 18.01 -13.06 17.84
C LYS A 457 18.59 -14.41 17.43
N TYR A 458 19.17 -14.46 16.26
CA TYR A 458 19.96 -15.59 15.79
C TYR A 458 21.45 -15.27 15.91
N ASP A 459 22.21 -16.21 16.47
CA ASP A 459 23.66 -16.15 16.63
C ASP A 459 24.28 -17.25 15.76
N GLU A 460 25.04 -16.86 14.75
CA GLU A 460 25.64 -17.79 13.78
C GLU A 460 26.75 -18.64 14.40
N ALA A 461 27.55 -18.07 15.30
CA ALA A 461 28.68 -18.79 15.90
C ALA A 461 28.22 -19.98 16.77
N THR A 462 27.12 -19.79 17.49
CA THR A 462 26.54 -20.83 18.35
C THR A 462 25.41 -21.61 17.68
N ARG A 463 24.98 -21.21 16.51
CA ARG A 463 23.84 -21.76 15.77
C ARG A 463 22.59 -21.79 16.64
N SER A 464 22.31 -20.72 17.35
CA SER A 464 21.19 -20.64 18.28
C SER A 464 20.25 -19.49 17.99
N LEU A 465 18.96 -19.78 18.08
CA LEU A 465 17.88 -18.80 18.06
C LEU A 465 17.45 -18.50 19.49
N THR A 466 17.51 -17.25 19.89
CA THR A 466 16.92 -16.76 21.13
C THR A 466 15.60 -16.06 20.83
N ILE A 467 14.50 -16.53 21.42
CA ILE A 467 13.24 -15.82 21.54
C ILE A 467 13.30 -15.10 22.88
N GLY A 468 13.36 -13.77 22.85
CA GLY A 468 13.54 -12.93 24.04
C GLY A 468 12.30 -12.89 24.92
N LYS A 469 12.44 -12.28 26.09
CA LYS A 469 11.29 -12.00 26.95
C LYS A 469 10.34 -11.03 26.23
N ARG A 470 9.03 -11.32 26.24
CA ARG A 470 8.01 -10.42 25.74
C ARG A 470 8.03 -9.11 26.54
N GLN A 471 7.92 -8.00 25.84
CA GLN A 471 7.88 -6.65 26.40
C GLN A 471 6.49 -6.06 26.12
N GLY A 472 5.85 -5.50 27.15
CA GLY A 472 4.53 -4.92 27.04
C GLY A 472 3.38 -5.94 27.01
N GLU A 473 2.17 -5.42 27.03
CA GLU A 473 0.93 -6.18 26.99
C GLU A 473 -0.20 -5.32 26.39
N PHE A 474 -1.25 -5.94 25.92
CA PHE A 474 -2.46 -5.27 25.42
C PHE A 474 -3.69 -6.19 25.59
N SER A 475 -4.89 -5.63 25.53
CA SER A 475 -6.13 -6.37 25.66
C SER A 475 -6.30 -7.38 24.51
N GLY A 476 -6.68 -8.61 24.82
CA GLY A 476 -6.81 -9.68 23.83
C GLY A 476 -5.49 -10.33 23.38
N MET A 477 -4.34 -9.93 23.94
CA MET A 477 -3.05 -10.52 23.62
C MET A 477 -3.01 -12.03 23.95
N LEU A 478 -2.43 -12.83 23.05
CA LEU A 478 -2.14 -14.24 23.34
C LEU A 478 -1.10 -14.35 24.44
N LYS A 479 -1.48 -14.97 25.56
CA LYS A 479 -0.55 -15.27 26.67
C LYS A 479 0.43 -16.36 26.32
N GLU A 480 -0.02 -17.33 25.52
CA GLU A 480 0.76 -18.47 25.03
C GLU A 480 0.57 -18.63 23.53
N ARG A 481 1.61 -19.01 22.82
CA ARG A 481 1.60 -19.37 21.40
C ARG A 481 2.66 -20.41 21.07
N THR A 482 2.53 -21.01 19.90
CA THR A 482 3.51 -21.91 19.33
C THR A 482 4.38 -21.18 18.32
N PHE A 483 5.69 -21.37 18.40
CA PHE A 483 6.63 -21.05 17.33
C PHE A 483 7.13 -22.35 16.69
N ARG A 484 6.92 -22.50 15.39
CA ARG A 484 7.51 -23.57 14.58
C ARG A 484 8.70 -23.00 13.82
N ILE A 485 9.90 -23.48 14.14
CA ILE A 485 11.16 -22.95 13.65
C ILE A 485 11.65 -23.81 12.50
N VAL A 486 11.77 -23.23 11.32
CA VAL A 486 12.30 -23.84 10.10
C VAL A 486 13.65 -23.21 9.79
N THR A 487 14.71 -24.04 9.77
CA THR A 487 16.08 -23.56 9.50
C THR A 487 16.39 -23.74 8.01
N VAL A 488 16.91 -22.68 7.39
CA VAL A 488 17.44 -22.69 6.02
C VAL A 488 18.94 -22.43 6.06
N SER A 489 19.72 -23.32 5.46
CA SER A 489 21.19 -23.21 5.44
C SER A 489 21.74 -23.70 4.09
N PRO A 490 23.04 -23.45 3.78
CA PRO A 490 23.65 -23.97 2.55
C PRO A 490 23.63 -25.50 2.44
N THR A 491 23.57 -26.19 3.58
CA THR A 491 23.52 -27.66 3.65
C THR A 491 22.09 -28.21 3.88
N GLN A 492 21.16 -27.35 4.23
CA GLN A 492 19.75 -27.67 4.44
C GLN A 492 18.92 -26.66 3.64
N MET A 493 18.85 -26.85 2.33
CA MET A 493 18.03 -26.03 1.44
C MET A 493 16.54 -26.31 1.70
N GLN A 494 15.80 -25.24 1.99
CA GLN A 494 14.36 -25.31 2.24
C GLN A 494 13.68 -24.11 1.57
N ALA A 495 12.83 -24.40 0.60
CA ALA A 495 11.90 -23.41 0.04
C ALA A 495 10.89 -22.94 1.09
N PHE A 496 10.29 -21.78 0.88
CA PHE A 496 9.12 -21.42 1.68
C PHE A 496 7.99 -22.42 1.43
N ASP A 497 7.58 -23.12 2.49
CA ASP A 497 6.46 -24.04 2.53
C ASP A 497 5.73 -23.86 3.87
N PRO A 498 4.44 -23.45 3.87
CA PRO A 498 3.68 -23.28 5.10
C PRO A 498 3.54 -24.56 5.93
N ASP A 499 3.71 -25.73 5.31
CA ASP A 499 3.59 -27.04 5.94
C ASP A 499 4.97 -27.67 6.27
N ALA A 500 6.06 -26.92 6.05
CA ALA A 500 7.41 -27.40 6.35
C ALA A 500 7.52 -27.85 7.81
N SER A 501 8.13 -29.01 8.02
CA SER A 501 8.45 -29.49 9.37
C SER A 501 9.51 -28.61 10.02
N GLY A 502 9.42 -28.43 11.35
CA GLY A 502 10.34 -27.60 12.11
C GLY A 502 10.33 -27.93 13.60
N LYS A 503 11.27 -27.36 14.34
CA LYS A 503 11.27 -27.45 15.80
C LYS A 503 10.12 -26.62 16.38
N THR A 504 9.23 -27.25 17.12
CA THR A 504 8.08 -26.59 17.74
C THR A 504 8.37 -26.28 19.19
N ILE A 505 8.07 -25.05 19.60
CA ILE A 505 8.16 -24.60 20.99
C ILE A 505 6.89 -23.88 21.42
N THR A 506 6.53 -24.05 22.67
CA THR A 506 5.48 -23.27 23.33
C THR A 506 6.13 -22.06 23.99
N TYR A 507 5.65 -20.86 23.67
CA TYR A 507 6.13 -19.60 24.20
C TYR A 507 5.07 -18.90 25.06
N ASN A 508 5.41 -18.66 26.31
CA ASN A 508 4.51 -18.03 27.31
C ASN A 508 4.98 -16.65 27.75
N GLY A 509 5.88 -16.01 27.01
CA GLY A 509 6.44 -14.69 27.31
C GLY A 509 7.84 -14.71 27.95
N GLY A 510 8.31 -15.87 28.42
CA GLY A 510 9.66 -16.03 28.98
C GLY A 510 10.74 -16.20 27.89
N LYS A 511 12.00 -15.79 28.19
CA LYS A 511 13.12 -16.00 27.28
C LYS A 511 13.39 -17.48 27.08
N GLN A 512 13.58 -17.89 25.82
CA GLN A 512 13.97 -19.25 25.44
C GLN A 512 15.12 -19.20 24.41
N THR A 513 16.04 -20.15 24.46
CA THR A 513 17.14 -20.30 23.49
C THR A 513 17.16 -21.72 22.95
N ILE A 514 17.20 -21.85 21.64
CA ILE A 514 17.10 -23.11 20.91
C ILE A 514 18.31 -23.21 19.97
N ARG A 515 19.04 -24.33 20.04
CA ARG A 515 20.07 -24.65 19.05
C ARG A 515 19.40 -25.18 17.78
N LEU A 516 19.75 -24.58 16.63
CA LEU A 516 19.24 -24.94 15.30
C LEU A 516 20.06 -26.05 14.64
#